data_d8674da03f7fe259c9973a4fad543083
#
_entry.id   d8674da03f7fe259c9973a4fad543083
#
_cell.length_a   1.000
_cell.length_b   1.000
_cell.length_c   1.000
_cell.angle_alpha   90.00
_cell.angle_beta   90.00
_cell.angle_gamma   90.00
#
_symmetry.space_group_name_H-M   'P 1'
#
loop_
_entity.id
_entity.type
_entity.pdbx_description
1 polymer ?
#
loop_
_entity_poly.entity_id
_entity_poly.type
_entity_poly.pdbx_seq_one_letter_code
_entity_poly.pdbx_strand_id
1 'polypeptide(L)'
;MLYKKLFYRWPIIIPIASAMALYGVMGVSLPGLQALWLILALLLAVIASVHHAEVIAHRLGEPFGTLVLSMMLAGATASATLPRDTIYSAVMIACNGVVGICLLLGGLHHKEQLFRIEGTGSGFAALATLSVMVLIMPIYTTSSPEGTYTDSQLIFVALSSLALWLVFVFIQTVRHRDYFLPMESADDESVHAQPPGLAQTRISFFLLVLSLVCVVGFAKLLSPAIEAVVKAYQAPAAVVGIVIALIVLLPETWAAIRAARADRLQTSMNLAIGSALASIGLTIPLVVLACVLLDLPLTLGLETKDVTLLALTFLVGSITLGSGRTNVMQGAIHLVLFTSFLFLTLVP
;
A
#
# COMPACT_ATOMS: atom_id res chain seq x y z
N MET A 1 10.02 5.13 36.32
CA MET A 1 9.56 3.73 36.16
C MET A 1 8.21 3.63 35.41
N LEU A 2 7.26 4.53 35.61
CA LEU A 2 5.96 4.56 34.89
C LEU A 2 6.12 4.76 33.37
N TYR A 3 7.00 5.68 32.91
CA TYR A 3 7.22 5.99 31.50
C TYR A 3 7.68 4.77 30.66
N LYS A 4 8.56 3.92 31.22
CA LYS A 4 8.97 2.68 30.53
C LYS A 4 7.83 1.66 30.40
N LYS A 5 6.91 1.58 31.37
CA LYS A 5 5.74 0.67 31.30
C LYS A 5 4.69 1.17 30.32
N LEU A 6 4.51 2.48 30.17
CA LEU A 6 3.60 3.08 29.19
C LEU A 6 4.11 2.87 27.76
N PHE A 7 5.42 3.03 27.54
CA PHE A 7 6.08 2.83 26.26
C PHE A 7 6.01 1.36 25.78
N TYR A 8 5.85 0.41 26.69
CA TYR A 8 5.68 -1.02 26.34
C TYR A 8 4.23 -1.42 26.05
N ARG A 9 3.24 -0.58 26.39
CA ARG A 9 1.81 -0.82 26.21
C ARG A 9 1.14 0.03 25.13
N TRP A 10 1.90 0.86 24.42
CA TRP A 10 1.36 1.72 23.37
C TRP A 10 0.53 0.97 22.31
N PRO A 11 0.88 -0.27 21.91
CA PRO A 11 0.10 -0.96 20.88
C PRO A 11 -1.34 -1.25 21.32
N ILE A 12 -1.58 -1.41 22.62
CA ILE A 12 -2.92 -1.62 23.19
C ILE A 12 -3.63 -0.28 23.43
N ILE A 13 -2.87 0.72 23.91
CA ILE A 13 -3.44 2.01 24.32
C ILE A 13 -3.94 2.80 23.12
N ILE A 14 -3.16 2.85 22.02
CA ILE A 14 -3.49 3.67 20.85
C ILE A 14 -4.79 3.23 20.18
N PRO A 15 -5.08 1.94 19.88
CA PRO A 15 -6.35 1.55 19.31
C PRO A 15 -7.55 1.93 20.16
N ILE A 16 -7.45 1.74 21.47
CA ILE A 16 -8.52 2.07 22.41
C ILE A 16 -8.73 3.58 22.51
N ALA A 17 -7.65 4.36 22.62
CA ALA A 17 -7.70 5.82 22.63
C ALA A 17 -8.27 6.38 21.31
N SER A 18 -7.88 5.80 20.17
CA SER A 18 -8.42 6.15 18.86
C SER A 18 -9.92 5.86 18.76
N ALA A 19 -10.38 4.73 19.30
CA ALA A 19 -11.80 4.39 19.31
C ALA A 19 -12.62 5.36 20.20
N MET A 20 -12.10 5.73 21.37
CA MET A 20 -12.73 6.73 22.23
C MET A 20 -12.75 8.11 21.58
N ALA A 21 -11.65 8.52 20.93
CA ALA A 21 -11.58 9.78 20.20
C ALA A 21 -12.58 9.81 19.03
N LEU A 22 -12.68 8.73 18.27
CA LEU A 22 -13.63 8.61 17.16
C LEU A 22 -15.07 8.74 17.67
N TYR A 23 -15.42 8.03 18.75
CA TYR A 23 -16.74 8.10 19.36
C TYR A 23 -17.08 9.51 19.86
N GLY A 24 -16.13 10.20 20.50
CA GLY A 24 -16.31 11.56 21.00
C GLY A 24 -16.48 12.63 19.93
N VAL A 25 -16.04 12.35 18.70
CA VAL A 25 -16.11 13.30 17.58
C VAL A 25 -17.28 12.98 16.62
N MET A 26 -17.89 11.80 16.72
CA MET A 26 -19.06 11.42 15.94
C MET A 26 -20.24 12.37 16.20
N GLY A 27 -20.66 13.10 15.16
CA GLY A 27 -21.81 14.02 15.25
C GLY A 27 -21.46 15.49 15.57
N VAL A 28 -20.16 15.82 15.69
CA VAL A 28 -19.69 17.20 15.91
C VAL A 28 -19.17 17.78 14.60
N SER A 29 -19.70 18.97 14.19
CA SER A 29 -19.13 19.74 13.09
C SER A 29 -17.80 20.36 13.49
N LEU A 30 -16.73 20.08 12.76
CA LEU A 30 -15.35 20.36 13.19
C LEU A 30 -14.77 21.59 12.47
N PRO A 31 -14.44 22.70 13.17
CA PRO A 31 -13.67 23.80 12.60
C PRO A 31 -12.18 23.42 12.41
N GLY A 32 -11.49 24.11 11.47
CA GLY A 32 -10.18 23.75 10.90
C GLY A 32 -9.03 23.30 11.82
N LEU A 33 -8.93 23.79 13.06
CA LEU A 33 -7.91 23.32 14.01
C LEU A 33 -8.10 21.86 14.46
N GLN A 34 -9.32 21.36 14.40
CA GLN A 34 -9.62 19.97 14.77
C GLN A 34 -9.21 18.98 13.67
N ALA A 35 -9.05 19.42 12.42
CA ALA A 35 -8.54 18.58 11.34
C ALA A 35 -7.11 18.07 11.64
N LEU A 36 -6.25 18.89 12.27
CA LEU A 36 -4.90 18.47 12.66
C LEU A 36 -4.92 17.35 13.71
N TRP A 37 -5.84 17.41 14.67
CA TRP A 37 -6.01 16.33 15.66
C TRP A 37 -6.53 15.03 15.02
N LEU A 38 -7.43 15.15 14.05
CA LEU A 38 -7.92 13.99 13.32
C LEU A 38 -6.82 13.36 12.45
N ILE A 39 -5.96 14.18 11.82
CA ILE A 39 -4.80 13.67 11.07
C ILE A 39 -3.86 12.92 12.02
N LEU A 40 -3.55 13.50 13.17
CA LEU A 40 -2.69 12.86 14.16
C LEU A 40 -3.31 11.55 14.68
N ALA A 41 -4.60 11.55 14.99
CA ALA A 41 -5.33 10.37 15.42
C ALA A 41 -5.37 9.28 14.33
N LEU A 42 -5.56 9.67 13.07
CA LEU A 42 -5.48 8.78 11.91
C LEU A 42 -4.09 8.15 11.79
N LEU A 43 -3.02 8.94 11.84
CA LEU A 43 -1.64 8.45 11.79
C LEU A 43 -1.33 7.47 12.92
N LEU A 44 -1.75 7.78 14.13
CA LEU A 44 -1.56 6.88 15.29
C LEU A 44 -2.35 5.58 15.11
N ALA A 45 -3.60 5.64 14.62
CA ALA A 45 -4.40 4.46 14.34
C ALA A 45 -3.78 3.59 13.24
N VAL A 46 -3.21 4.21 12.19
CA VAL A 46 -2.46 3.51 11.12
C VAL A 46 -1.22 2.83 11.71
N ILE A 47 -0.40 3.51 12.49
CA ILE A 47 0.81 2.93 13.12
C ILE A 47 0.44 1.75 14.02
N ALA A 48 -0.64 1.86 14.79
CA ALA A 48 -1.11 0.78 15.64
C ALA A 48 -1.63 -0.42 14.82
N SER A 49 -2.36 -0.17 13.72
CA SER A 49 -2.85 -1.23 12.84
C SER A 49 -1.69 -2.01 12.21
N VAL A 50 -0.65 -1.30 11.75
CA VAL A 50 0.56 -1.92 11.20
C VAL A 50 1.27 -2.78 12.24
N HIS A 51 1.48 -2.29 13.45
CA HIS A 51 2.12 -3.09 14.51
C HIS A 51 1.34 -4.39 14.79
N HIS A 52 0.01 -4.33 14.89
CA HIS A 52 -0.80 -5.54 15.10
C HIS A 52 -0.82 -6.45 13.88
N ALA A 53 -0.78 -5.87 12.69
CA ALA A 53 -0.63 -6.60 11.44
C ALA A 53 0.71 -7.36 11.40
N GLU A 54 1.83 -6.73 11.76
CA GLU A 54 3.14 -7.37 11.87
C GLU A 54 3.14 -8.55 12.86
N VAL A 55 2.52 -8.38 14.04
CA VAL A 55 2.40 -9.47 15.04
C VAL A 55 1.62 -10.65 14.47
N ILE A 56 0.59 -10.41 13.67
CA ILE A 56 -0.20 -11.47 13.03
C ILE A 56 0.58 -12.07 11.86
N ALA A 57 1.27 -11.25 11.06
CA ALA A 57 2.06 -11.64 9.92
C ALA A 57 3.21 -12.58 10.30
N HIS A 58 3.86 -12.37 11.43
CA HIS A 58 4.88 -13.28 11.97
C HIS A 58 4.37 -14.72 12.18
N ARG A 59 3.05 -14.90 12.23
CA ARG A 59 2.44 -16.23 12.40
C ARG A 59 1.72 -16.74 11.14
N LEU A 60 1.09 -15.85 10.37
CA LEU A 60 0.19 -16.19 9.25
C LEU A 60 0.73 -15.74 7.88
N GLY A 61 1.83 -14.97 7.84
CA GLY A 61 2.32 -14.32 6.61
C GLY A 61 1.64 -12.96 6.36
N GLU A 62 2.35 -12.06 5.65
CA GLU A 62 1.81 -10.73 5.32
C GLU A 62 0.67 -10.83 4.29
N PRO A 63 -0.42 -10.03 4.37
CA PRO A 63 -0.45 -8.62 4.00
C PRO A 63 -1.59 -7.83 4.68
N PHE A 64 -1.37 -7.23 5.81
CA PHE A 64 -2.45 -6.58 6.55
C PHE A 64 -2.55 -5.06 6.35
N GLY A 65 -1.47 -4.37 5.95
CA GLY A 65 -1.50 -2.93 5.66
C GLY A 65 -2.49 -2.58 4.54
N THR A 66 -2.60 -3.46 3.56
CA THR A 66 -3.50 -3.29 2.40
C THR A 66 -4.97 -3.54 2.70
N LEU A 67 -5.30 -4.32 3.74
CA LEU A 67 -6.68 -4.40 4.25
C LEU A 67 -7.16 -3.04 4.77
N VAL A 68 -6.24 -2.27 5.37
CA VAL A 68 -6.52 -0.88 5.80
C VAL A 68 -6.94 -0.04 4.60
N LEU A 69 -6.13 -0.07 3.53
CA LEU A 69 -6.38 0.67 2.30
C LEU A 69 -7.73 0.28 1.69
N SER A 70 -8.00 -1.02 1.61
CA SER A 70 -9.23 -1.55 1.03
C SER A 70 -10.48 -1.10 1.78
N MET A 71 -10.43 -1.12 3.12
CA MET A 71 -11.54 -0.67 3.95
C MET A 71 -11.73 0.85 3.89
N MET A 72 -10.62 1.63 3.83
CA MET A 72 -10.72 3.08 3.65
C MET A 72 -11.41 3.43 2.33
N LEU A 73 -11.09 2.75 1.25
CA LEU A 73 -11.66 2.97 -0.06
C LEU A 73 -13.12 2.52 -0.15
N ALA A 74 -13.48 1.38 0.43
CA ALA A 74 -14.86 0.92 0.49
C ALA A 74 -15.77 1.87 1.32
N GLY A 75 -15.20 2.58 2.31
CA GLY A 75 -15.93 3.57 3.12
C GLY A 75 -15.98 4.98 2.53
N ALA A 76 -15.09 5.31 1.56
CA ALA A 76 -14.94 6.66 0.99
C ALA A 76 -15.60 6.79 -0.38
N THR A 77 -16.81 6.28 -0.56
CA THR A 77 -17.55 6.18 -1.84
C THR A 77 -17.99 7.51 -2.47
N ALA A 78 -17.41 8.64 -2.07
CA ALA A 78 -17.77 9.95 -2.59
C ALA A 78 -17.35 10.21 -4.05
N SER A 79 -16.38 9.45 -4.59
CA SER A 79 -15.91 9.63 -5.98
C SER A 79 -15.71 8.28 -6.66
N ALA A 80 -16.27 8.11 -7.86
CA ALA A 80 -16.12 6.91 -8.68
C ALA A 80 -14.66 6.61 -9.08
N THR A 81 -13.79 7.63 -9.10
CA THR A 81 -12.38 7.53 -9.52
C THR A 81 -11.41 7.36 -8.35
N LEU A 82 -11.82 7.63 -7.11
CA LEU A 82 -10.93 7.60 -5.95
C LEU A 82 -10.22 6.24 -5.76
N PRO A 83 -10.89 5.08 -5.93
CA PRO A 83 -10.21 3.79 -5.86
C PRO A 83 -9.10 3.65 -6.91
N ARG A 84 -9.37 4.06 -8.16
CA ARG A 84 -8.40 4.09 -9.25
C ARG A 84 -7.18 4.93 -8.88
N ASP A 85 -7.43 6.18 -8.50
CA ASP A 85 -6.37 7.15 -8.20
C ASP A 85 -5.50 6.71 -7.02
N THR A 86 -6.10 6.09 -6.01
CA THR A 86 -5.37 5.57 -4.84
C THR A 86 -4.54 4.35 -5.17
N ILE A 87 -5.08 3.39 -5.95
CA ILE A 87 -4.36 2.18 -6.36
C ILE A 87 -3.19 2.55 -7.29
N TYR A 88 -3.44 3.40 -8.28
CA TYR A 88 -2.40 3.91 -9.16
C TYR A 88 -1.29 4.60 -8.37
N SER A 89 -1.66 5.49 -7.45
CA SER A 89 -0.71 6.17 -6.57
C SER A 89 0.10 5.19 -5.73
N ALA A 90 -0.53 4.15 -5.17
CA ALA A 90 0.16 3.13 -4.39
C ALA A 90 1.22 2.39 -5.24
N VAL A 91 0.90 2.04 -6.48
CA VAL A 91 1.87 1.43 -7.41
C VAL A 91 3.02 2.38 -7.71
N MET A 92 2.72 3.64 -8.05
CA MET A 92 3.75 4.64 -8.38
C MET A 92 4.66 4.97 -7.19
N ILE A 93 4.08 5.09 -5.98
CA ILE A 93 4.83 5.31 -4.73
C ILE A 93 5.73 4.10 -4.44
N ALA A 94 5.20 2.89 -4.49
CA ALA A 94 5.96 1.69 -4.17
C ALA A 94 7.07 1.43 -5.19
N CYS A 95 6.74 1.40 -6.49
CA CYS A 95 7.69 1.04 -7.56
C CYS A 95 8.72 2.13 -7.85
N ASN A 96 8.39 3.40 -7.67
CA ASN A 96 9.30 4.50 -8.00
C ASN A 96 9.77 5.27 -6.75
N GLY A 97 8.88 5.59 -5.82
CA GLY A 97 9.24 6.31 -4.60
C GLY A 97 10.05 5.42 -3.65
N VAL A 98 9.44 4.34 -3.17
CA VAL A 98 10.06 3.45 -2.17
C VAL A 98 11.27 2.72 -2.75
N VAL A 99 11.10 2.06 -3.90
CA VAL A 99 12.21 1.38 -4.60
C VAL A 99 13.31 2.38 -4.91
N GLY A 100 12.98 3.55 -5.48
CA GLY A 100 13.97 4.58 -5.81
C GLY A 100 14.78 5.07 -4.62
N ILE A 101 14.12 5.37 -3.49
CA ILE A 101 14.82 5.79 -2.25
C ILE A 101 15.69 4.65 -1.70
N CYS A 102 15.19 3.41 -1.70
CA CYS A 102 15.93 2.26 -1.19
C CYS A 102 17.18 1.99 -2.03
N LEU A 103 17.07 2.01 -3.36
CA LEU A 103 18.19 1.84 -4.28
C LEU A 103 19.22 2.99 -4.17
N LEU A 104 18.73 4.23 -4.05
CA LEU A 104 19.60 5.39 -3.90
C LEU A 104 20.39 5.33 -2.59
N LEU A 105 19.69 5.16 -1.45
CA LEU A 105 20.33 5.11 -0.14
C LEU A 105 21.22 3.87 0.03
N GLY A 106 20.77 2.73 -0.47
CA GLY A 106 21.56 1.50 -0.48
C GLY A 106 22.83 1.64 -1.31
N GLY A 107 22.71 2.17 -2.53
CA GLY A 107 23.85 2.40 -3.42
C GLY A 107 24.84 3.45 -2.90
N LEU A 108 24.37 4.50 -2.21
CA LEU A 108 25.26 5.49 -1.56
C LEU A 108 26.04 4.88 -0.39
N HIS A 109 25.45 3.92 0.35
CA HIS A 109 26.08 3.29 1.52
C HIS A 109 26.98 2.11 1.16
N HIS A 110 26.52 1.27 0.21
CA HIS A 110 27.15 -0.02 -0.10
C HIS A 110 27.73 -0.09 -1.51
N LYS A 111 27.63 0.99 -2.32
CA LYS A 111 28.00 1.10 -3.74
C LYS A 111 27.11 0.27 -4.63
N GLU A 112 27.12 -1.06 -4.48
CA GLU A 112 26.24 -2.01 -5.16
C GLU A 112 25.58 -2.92 -4.13
N GLN A 113 24.34 -3.30 -4.39
CA GLN A 113 23.60 -4.28 -3.58
C GLN A 113 23.03 -5.37 -4.48
N LEU A 114 22.98 -6.59 -3.96
CA LEU A 114 22.50 -7.77 -4.67
C LEU A 114 21.12 -8.19 -4.15
N PHE A 115 20.33 -8.76 -5.03
CA PHE A 115 19.04 -9.39 -4.69
C PHE A 115 18.73 -10.53 -5.66
N ARG A 116 17.82 -11.42 -5.26
CA ARG A 116 17.39 -12.58 -6.07
C ARG A 116 16.34 -12.15 -7.09
N ILE A 117 16.63 -12.37 -8.36
CA ILE A 117 15.74 -12.01 -9.48
C ILE A 117 14.45 -12.84 -9.42
N GLU A 118 14.55 -14.11 -9.03
CA GLU A 118 13.45 -15.08 -9.05
C GLU A 118 12.27 -14.62 -8.19
N GLY A 119 12.53 -14.16 -6.97
CA GLY A 119 11.49 -13.66 -6.05
C GLY A 119 10.94 -12.30 -6.47
N THR A 120 11.84 -11.35 -6.68
CA THR A 120 11.48 -9.95 -6.99
C THR A 120 10.81 -9.84 -8.36
N GLY A 121 11.35 -10.54 -9.37
CA GLY A 121 10.83 -10.52 -10.73
C GLY A 121 9.43 -11.14 -10.85
N SER A 122 9.16 -12.25 -10.15
CA SER A 122 7.84 -12.86 -10.16
C SER A 122 6.76 -11.97 -9.53
N GLY A 123 7.07 -11.32 -8.40
CA GLY A 123 6.19 -10.34 -7.76
C GLY A 123 5.93 -9.13 -8.64
N PHE A 124 6.98 -8.61 -9.30
CA PHE A 124 6.86 -7.47 -10.20
C PHE A 124 6.04 -7.79 -11.46
N ALA A 125 6.21 -8.99 -12.04
CA ALA A 125 5.41 -9.45 -13.18
C ALA A 125 3.93 -9.60 -12.81
N ALA A 126 3.62 -10.16 -11.64
CA ALA A 126 2.26 -10.23 -11.12
C ALA A 126 1.65 -8.84 -10.92
N LEU A 127 2.41 -7.90 -10.34
CA LEU A 127 1.98 -6.52 -10.16
C LEU A 127 1.69 -5.83 -11.49
N ALA A 128 2.57 -5.99 -12.49
CA ALA A 128 2.38 -5.44 -13.83
C ALA A 128 1.11 -6.00 -14.50
N THR A 129 0.91 -7.32 -14.41
CA THR A 129 -0.28 -7.98 -14.96
C THR A 129 -1.55 -7.43 -14.33
N LEU A 130 -1.62 -7.36 -13.00
CA LEU A 130 -2.81 -6.83 -12.31
C LEU A 130 -3.03 -5.35 -12.60
N SER A 131 -1.96 -4.55 -12.63
CA SER A 131 -2.08 -3.13 -12.95
C SER A 131 -2.63 -2.88 -14.36
N VAL A 132 -2.18 -3.65 -15.34
CA VAL A 132 -2.72 -3.57 -16.71
C VAL A 132 -4.20 -3.98 -16.74
N MET A 133 -4.55 -5.12 -16.14
CA MET A 133 -5.93 -5.61 -16.13
C MET A 133 -6.88 -4.67 -15.39
N VAL A 134 -6.44 -4.08 -14.29
CA VAL A 134 -7.30 -3.23 -13.44
C VAL A 134 -7.37 -1.81 -13.94
N LEU A 135 -6.25 -1.22 -14.39
CA LEU A 135 -6.11 0.21 -14.62
C LEU A 135 -6.04 0.61 -16.10
N ILE A 136 -5.60 -0.29 -16.98
CA ILE A 136 -5.42 0.01 -18.40
C ILE A 136 -6.54 -0.61 -19.25
N MET A 137 -6.84 -1.88 -19.03
CA MET A 137 -7.82 -2.60 -19.86
C MET A 137 -9.23 -1.98 -19.88
N PRO A 138 -9.75 -1.34 -18.79
CA PRO A 138 -11.05 -0.69 -18.84
C PRO A 138 -11.17 0.39 -19.91
N ILE A 139 -10.07 0.99 -20.34
CA ILE A 139 -10.06 2.03 -21.37
C ILE A 139 -10.37 1.45 -22.76
N TYR A 140 -9.99 0.19 -23.00
CA TYR A 140 -10.09 -0.48 -24.29
C TYR A 140 -11.28 -1.42 -24.41
N THR A 141 -12.05 -1.62 -23.34
CA THR A 141 -13.28 -2.42 -23.39
C THR A 141 -14.42 -1.63 -24.05
N THR A 142 -15.22 -2.30 -24.85
CA THR A 142 -16.32 -1.68 -25.62
C THR A 142 -17.71 -2.05 -25.08
N SER A 143 -17.77 -2.90 -24.05
CA SER A 143 -19.04 -3.38 -23.46
C SER A 143 -19.65 -2.43 -22.44
N SER A 144 -18.92 -1.40 -22.03
CA SER A 144 -19.30 -0.38 -21.05
C SER A 144 -18.71 0.97 -21.45
N PRO A 145 -19.15 2.09 -20.86
CA PRO A 145 -18.55 3.39 -21.10
C PRO A 145 -17.04 3.40 -20.86
N GLU A 146 -16.33 4.27 -21.59
CA GLU A 146 -14.87 4.36 -21.51
C GLU A 146 -14.36 4.48 -20.07
N GLY A 147 -13.34 3.70 -19.75
CA GLY A 147 -12.71 3.66 -18.42
C GLY A 147 -13.48 2.86 -17.37
N THR A 148 -14.58 2.20 -17.74
CA THR A 148 -15.38 1.35 -16.84
C THR A 148 -15.42 -0.10 -17.30
N TYR A 149 -15.89 -0.98 -16.43
CA TYR A 149 -16.17 -2.38 -16.69
C TYR A 149 -17.65 -2.67 -16.44
N THR A 150 -18.20 -3.66 -17.16
CA THR A 150 -19.48 -4.27 -16.79
C THR A 150 -19.33 -5.09 -15.50
N ASP A 151 -20.44 -5.39 -14.80
CA ASP A 151 -20.42 -6.16 -13.54
C ASP A 151 -19.72 -7.53 -13.71
N SER A 152 -19.95 -8.21 -14.82
CA SER A 152 -19.28 -9.49 -15.11
C SER A 152 -17.77 -9.33 -15.31
N GLN A 153 -17.32 -8.26 -15.95
CA GLN A 153 -15.90 -7.93 -16.09
C GLN A 153 -15.28 -7.53 -14.75
N LEU A 154 -15.99 -6.75 -13.94
CA LEU A 154 -15.57 -6.38 -12.59
C LEU A 154 -15.36 -7.62 -11.72
N ILE A 155 -16.33 -8.53 -11.70
CA ILE A 155 -16.24 -9.79 -10.95
C ILE A 155 -15.06 -10.64 -11.44
N PHE A 156 -14.88 -10.76 -12.76
CA PHE A 156 -13.75 -11.50 -13.33
C PHE A 156 -12.40 -10.90 -12.90
N VAL A 157 -12.24 -9.59 -13.00
CA VAL A 157 -10.99 -8.88 -12.61
C VAL A 157 -10.76 -9.01 -11.10
N ALA A 158 -11.80 -8.89 -10.28
CA ALA A 158 -11.72 -9.07 -8.83
C ALA A 158 -11.25 -10.49 -8.46
N LEU A 159 -11.86 -11.51 -9.04
CA LEU A 159 -11.48 -12.91 -8.77
C LEU A 159 -10.07 -13.21 -9.29
N SER A 160 -9.69 -12.70 -10.47
CA SER A 160 -8.35 -12.87 -11.03
C SER A 160 -7.29 -12.17 -10.16
N SER A 161 -7.59 -10.97 -9.65
CA SER A 161 -6.70 -10.23 -8.74
C SER A 161 -6.47 -10.98 -7.45
N LEU A 162 -7.54 -11.47 -6.83
CA LEU A 162 -7.45 -12.27 -5.61
C LEU A 162 -6.70 -13.58 -5.84
N ALA A 163 -6.99 -14.28 -6.93
CA ALA A 163 -6.34 -15.54 -7.28
C ALA A 163 -4.83 -15.36 -7.48
N LEU A 164 -4.42 -14.37 -8.27
CA LEU A 164 -3.00 -14.11 -8.53
C LEU A 164 -2.26 -13.68 -7.25
N TRP A 165 -2.89 -12.86 -6.42
CA TRP A 165 -2.35 -12.49 -5.12
C TRP A 165 -2.19 -13.70 -4.19
N LEU A 166 -3.19 -14.60 -4.11
CA LEU A 166 -3.10 -15.83 -3.30
C LEU A 166 -1.99 -16.76 -3.80
N VAL A 167 -1.83 -16.90 -5.12
CA VAL A 167 -0.73 -17.66 -5.72
C VAL A 167 0.62 -17.04 -5.35
N PHE A 168 0.75 -15.71 -5.42
CA PHE A 168 1.99 -15.02 -5.01
C PHE A 168 2.31 -15.27 -3.54
N VAL A 169 1.34 -15.11 -2.64
CA VAL A 169 1.51 -15.39 -1.20
C VAL A 169 1.91 -16.85 -0.97
N PHE A 170 1.28 -17.80 -1.64
CA PHE A 170 1.64 -19.22 -1.56
C PHE A 170 3.08 -19.50 -2.01
N ILE A 171 3.52 -18.88 -3.11
CA ILE A 171 4.89 -19.00 -3.61
C ILE A 171 5.87 -18.38 -2.60
N GLN A 172 5.58 -17.19 -2.09
CA GLN A 172 6.44 -16.46 -1.17
C GLN A 172 6.58 -17.13 0.20
N THR A 173 5.51 -17.78 0.69
CA THR A 173 5.50 -18.30 2.07
C THR A 173 5.73 -19.80 2.15
N VAL A 174 5.36 -20.57 1.13
CA VAL A 174 5.36 -22.04 1.16
C VAL A 174 6.26 -22.66 0.11
N ARG A 175 6.01 -22.36 -1.18
CA ARG A 175 6.60 -23.15 -2.29
C ARG A 175 8.06 -22.77 -2.57
N HIS A 176 8.36 -21.46 -2.62
CA HIS A 176 9.68 -20.93 -2.98
C HIS A 176 10.10 -19.81 -2.01
N ARG A 177 9.97 -20.09 -0.72
CA ARG A 177 10.31 -19.14 0.33
C ARG A 177 11.74 -18.62 0.20
N ASP A 178 12.67 -19.48 -0.23
CA ASP A 178 14.10 -19.16 -0.36
C ASP A 178 14.38 -18.03 -1.36
N TYR A 179 13.50 -17.84 -2.38
CA TYR A 179 13.63 -16.75 -3.35
C TYR A 179 13.43 -15.36 -2.74
N PHE A 180 12.78 -15.30 -1.58
CA PHE A 180 12.42 -14.07 -0.89
C PHE A 180 13.27 -13.80 0.35
N LEU A 181 14.14 -14.74 0.75
CA LEU A 181 15.07 -14.57 1.86
C LEU A 181 16.33 -13.79 1.42
N PRO A 182 16.93 -12.97 2.31
CA PRO A 182 18.22 -12.33 2.07
C PRO A 182 19.29 -13.36 1.71
N MET A 183 20.26 -12.99 0.86
CA MET A 183 21.29 -13.93 0.38
C MET A 183 22.18 -14.49 1.49
N GLU A 184 22.45 -13.68 2.54
CA GLU A 184 23.30 -14.08 3.67
C GLU A 184 22.60 -14.96 4.72
N SER A 185 21.26 -14.96 4.77
CA SER A 185 20.48 -15.70 5.77
C SER A 185 19.86 -16.99 5.25
N ALA A 186 20.18 -17.40 4.03
CA ALA A 186 19.66 -18.66 3.48
C ALA A 186 20.22 -19.89 4.21
N ASP A 187 21.40 -19.76 4.84
CA ASP A 187 22.09 -20.85 5.55
C ASP A 187 21.92 -20.81 7.09
N ASP A 188 21.29 -19.77 7.66
CA ASP A 188 21.15 -19.61 9.11
C ASP A 188 19.69 -19.74 9.56
N GLU A 189 19.28 -20.98 9.85
CA GLU A 189 17.95 -21.31 10.41
C GLU A 189 17.71 -20.69 11.81
N SER A 190 18.75 -20.16 12.47
CA SER A 190 18.68 -19.63 13.85
C SER A 190 18.12 -18.22 13.98
N VAL A 191 17.92 -17.48 12.89
CA VAL A 191 17.48 -16.06 12.88
C VAL A 191 15.94 -15.90 12.91
N HIS A 192 15.19 -16.97 13.07
CA HIS A 192 13.74 -16.90 13.17
C HIS A 192 13.33 -16.46 14.57
N ALA A 193 12.86 -15.22 14.71
CA ALA A 193 12.16 -14.79 15.92
C ALA A 193 11.03 -15.79 16.22
N GLN A 194 10.96 -16.28 17.45
CA GLN A 194 9.91 -17.23 17.86
C GLN A 194 8.54 -16.65 17.54
N PRO A 195 7.65 -17.40 16.87
CA PRO A 195 6.33 -16.91 16.53
C PRO A 195 5.57 -16.51 17.80
N PRO A 196 4.83 -15.38 17.76
CA PRO A 196 4.07 -14.90 18.90
C PRO A 196 3.06 -15.96 19.38
N GLY A 197 2.82 -16.03 20.69
CA GLY A 197 1.87 -16.97 21.29
C GLY A 197 0.43 -16.77 20.77
N LEU A 198 -0.39 -17.83 20.76
CA LEU A 198 -1.80 -17.78 20.30
C LEU A 198 -2.61 -16.67 20.95
N ALA A 199 -2.42 -16.44 22.26
CA ALA A 199 -3.13 -15.39 22.99
C ALA A 199 -2.75 -14.00 22.46
N GLN A 200 -1.48 -13.75 22.21
CA GLN A 200 -0.98 -12.49 21.67
C GLN A 200 -1.50 -12.25 20.25
N THR A 201 -1.51 -13.27 19.41
CA THR A 201 -2.05 -13.19 18.05
C THR A 201 -3.54 -12.86 18.04
N ARG A 202 -4.35 -13.49 18.93
CA ARG A 202 -5.78 -13.18 19.06
C ARG A 202 -6.03 -11.74 19.53
N ILE A 203 -5.29 -11.29 20.54
CA ILE A 203 -5.41 -9.91 21.03
C ILE A 203 -5.04 -8.93 19.90
N SER A 204 -3.93 -9.19 19.18
CA SER A 204 -3.53 -8.36 18.05
C SER A 204 -4.56 -8.35 16.94
N PHE A 205 -5.25 -9.46 16.69
CA PHE A 205 -6.33 -9.51 15.69
C PHE A 205 -7.49 -8.56 16.06
N PHE A 206 -7.98 -8.60 17.30
CA PHE A 206 -9.05 -7.70 17.74
C PHE A 206 -8.62 -6.23 17.74
N LEU A 207 -7.39 -5.94 18.16
CA LEU A 207 -6.84 -4.58 18.15
C LEU A 207 -6.58 -4.08 16.73
N LEU A 208 -6.20 -4.95 15.79
CA LEU A 208 -6.12 -4.63 14.38
C LEU A 208 -7.49 -4.22 13.83
N VAL A 209 -8.52 -5.06 14.03
CA VAL A 209 -9.88 -4.74 13.57
C VAL A 209 -10.36 -3.40 14.16
N LEU A 210 -10.14 -3.18 15.45
CA LEU A 210 -10.49 -1.92 16.11
C LEU A 210 -9.75 -0.72 15.49
N SER A 211 -8.43 -0.85 15.26
CA SER A 211 -7.63 0.19 14.59
C SER A 211 -8.13 0.47 13.18
N LEU A 212 -8.49 -0.57 12.41
CA LEU A 212 -9.03 -0.44 11.07
C LEU A 212 -10.36 0.34 11.05
N VAL A 213 -11.27 0.04 11.97
CA VAL A 213 -12.52 0.79 12.12
C VAL A 213 -12.23 2.26 12.44
N CYS A 214 -11.26 2.54 13.31
CA CYS A 214 -10.84 3.91 13.62
C CYS A 214 -10.26 4.63 12.41
N VAL A 215 -9.39 3.96 11.64
CA VAL A 215 -8.80 4.50 10.40
C VAL A 215 -9.89 4.89 9.41
N VAL A 216 -10.84 4.00 9.14
CA VAL A 216 -11.98 4.29 8.25
C VAL A 216 -12.82 5.45 8.78
N GLY A 217 -13.13 5.46 10.08
CA GLY A 217 -13.92 6.51 10.71
C GLY A 217 -13.24 7.88 10.62
N PHE A 218 -11.94 7.97 10.93
CA PHE A 218 -11.19 9.22 10.82
C PHE A 218 -11.02 9.68 9.37
N ALA A 219 -10.77 8.77 8.43
CA ALA A 219 -10.68 9.09 7.02
C ALA A 219 -12.00 9.69 6.50
N LYS A 220 -13.15 9.10 6.87
CA LYS A 220 -14.47 9.63 6.52
C LYS A 220 -14.74 11.01 7.11
N LEU A 221 -14.32 11.26 8.36
CA LEU A 221 -14.43 12.58 9.01
C LEU A 221 -13.50 13.62 8.37
N LEU A 222 -12.34 13.20 7.85
CA LEU A 222 -11.37 14.09 7.19
C LEU A 222 -11.72 14.37 5.72
N SER A 223 -12.48 13.51 5.05
CA SER A 223 -12.80 13.64 3.62
C SER A 223 -13.33 15.03 3.25
N PRO A 224 -14.31 15.63 3.94
CA PRO A 224 -14.80 16.97 3.60
C PRO A 224 -13.72 18.05 3.76
N ALA A 225 -12.83 17.94 4.76
CA ALA A 225 -11.75 18.91 4.96
C ALA A 225 -10.68 18.80 3.87
N ILE A 226 -10.34 17.58 3.46
CA ILE A 226 -9.41 17.32 2.35
C ILE A 226 -10.00 17.88 1.05
N GLU A 227 -11.29 17.60 0.76
CA GLU A 227 -11.96 18.11 -0.43
C GLU A 227 -12.02 19.65 -0.43
N ALA A 228 -12.26 20.27 0.72
CA ALA A 228 -12.26 21.73 0.84
C ALA A 228 -10.88 22.34 0.52
N VAL A 229 -9.80 21.71 0.99
CA VAL A 229 -8.42 22.12 0.70
C VAL A 229 -8.12 21.93 -0.80
N VAL A 230 -8.44 20.76 -1.35
CA VAL A 230 -8.26 20.47 -2.79
C VAL A 230 -8.99 21.50 -3.65
N LYS A 231 -10.25 21.83 -3.33
CA LYS A 231 -11.02 22.87 -4.03
C LYS A 231 -10.43 24.27 -3.85
N ALA A 232 -9.99 24.62 -2.62
CA ALA A 232 -9.42 25.95 -2.34
C ALA A 232 -8.13 26.23 -3.13
N TYR A 233 -7.30 25.19 -3.33
CA TYR A 233 -6.06 25.26 -4.10
C TYR A 233 -6.23 24.87 -5.57
N GLN A 234 -7.46 24.62 -6.02
CA GLN A 234 -7.78 24.15 -7.38
C GLN A 234 -6.95 22.91 -7.79
N ALA A 235 -6.58 22.07 -6.81
CA ALA A 235 -5.78 20.88 -7.04
C ALA A 235 -6.65 19.76 -7.65
N PRO A 236 -6.09 18.92 -8.54
CA PRO A 236 -6.80 17.75 -9.06
C PRO A 236 -7.25 16.78 -7.98
N ALA A 237 -8.42 16.14 -8.18
CA ALA A 237 -8.98 15.18 -7.21
C ALA A 237 -8.03 13.98 -6.93
N ALA A 238 -7.20 13.60 -7.90
CA ALA A 238 -6.20 12.55 -7.78
C ALA A 238 -5.19 12.77 -6.63
N VAL A 239 -4.97 14.03 -6.20
CA VAL A 239 -4.13 14.37 -5.04
C VAL A 239 -4.63 13.69 -3.77
N VAL A 240 -5.94 13.54 -3.61
CA VAL A 240 -6.52 12.82 -2.45
C VAL A 240 -6.06 11.38 -2.43
N GLY A 241 -6.07 10.71 -3.59
CA GLY A 241 -5.57 9.34 -3.74
C GLY A 241 -4.08 9.20 -3.38
N ILE A 242 -3.24 10.18 -3.80
CA ILE A 242 -1.81 10.21 -3.44
C ILE A 242 -1.63 10.32 -1.92
N VAL A 243 -2.35 11.24 -1.26
CA VAL A 243 -2.24 11.45 0.19
C VAL A 243 -2.64 10.18 0.95
N ILE A 244 -3.75 9.55 0.56
CA ILE A 244 -4.20 8.30 1.17
C ILE A 244 -3.13 7.21 0.99
N ALA A 245 -2.65 7.02 -0.24
CA ALA A 245 -1.64 6.00 -0.54
C ALA A 245 -0.33 6.25 0.23
N LEU A 246 0.14 7.50 0.32
CA LEU A 246 1.34 7.86 1.10
C LEU A 246 1.18 7.51 2.58
N ILE A 247 0.05 7.87 3.20
CA ILE A 247 -0.19 7.60 4.61
C ILE A 247 -0.18 6.09 4.89
N VAL A 248 -0.85 5.33 4.02
CA VAL A 248 -0.96 3.87 4.18
C VAL A 248 0.38 3.18 3.97
N LEU A 249 1.19 3.63 3.00
CA LEU A 249 2.48 3.04 2.68
C LEU A 249 3.65 3.55 3.54
N LEU A 250 3.42 4.52 4.44
CA LEU A 250 4.48 5.08 5.30
C LEU A 250 5.23 4.02 6.12
N PRO A 251 4.57 3.09 6.82
CA PRO A 251 5.24 2.10 7.65
C PRO A 251 6.10 1.14 6.83
N GLU A 252 5.57 0.64 5.72
CA GLU A 252 6.29 -0.25 4.79
C GLU A 252 7.47 0.48 4.16
N THR A 253 7.29 1.75 3.80
CA THR A 253 8.37 2.61 3.29
C THR A 253 9.50 2.73 4.30
N TRP A 254 9.17 3.00 5.56
CA TRP A 254 10.16 3.10 6.61
C TRP A 254 10.91 1.79 6.84
N ALA A 255 10.18 0.66 6.88
CA ALA A 255 10.77 -0.67 7.03
C ALA A 255 11.68 -1.01 5.83
N ALA A 256 11.25 -0.71 4.60
CA ALA A 256 12.03 -0.91 3.39
C ALA A 256 13.33 -0.10 3.38
N ILE A 257 13.28 1.19 3.76
CA ILE A 257 14.45 2.06 3.86
C ILE A 257 15.45 1.51 4.91
N ARG A 258 14.97 1.08 6.06
CA ARG A 258 15.82 0.47 7.10
C ARG A 258 16.50 -0.80 6.61
N ALA A 259 15.79 -1.65 5.88
CA ALA A 259 16.32 -2.87 5.29
C ALA A 259 17.41 -2.55 4.24
N ALA A 260 17.16 -1.62 3.32
CA ALA A 260 18.12 -1.21 2.30
C ALA A 260 19.42 -0.64 2.90
N ARG A 261 19.32 0.17 3.96
CA ARG A 261 20.49 0.71 4.68
C ARG A 261 21.28 -0.36 5.46
N ALA A 262 20.64 -1.45 5.82
CA ALA A 262 21.25 -2.59 6.52
C ALA A 262 21.75 -3.70 5.55
N ASP A 263 21.94 -3.36 4.26
CA ASP A 263 22.34 -4.29 3.20
C ASP A 263 21.41 -5.48 2.97
N ARG A 264 20.11 -5.28 3.26
CA ARG A 264 19.06 -6.28 3.05
C ARG A 264 18.12 -5.85 1.91
N LEU A 265 18.69 -5.63 0.73
CA LEU A 265 17.92 -5.11 -0.41
C LEU A 265 16.79 -6.06 -0.82
N GLN A 266 16.98 -7.39 -0.72
CA GLN A 266 15.92 -8.38 -0.95
C GLN A 266 14.68 -8.11 -0.10
N THR A 267 14.87 -7.89 1.20
CA THR A 267 13.77 -7.56 2.13
C THR A 267 13.10 -6.24 1.75
N SER A 268 13.89 -5.24 1.36
CA SER A 268 13.38 -3.94 0.92
C SER A 268 12.50 -4.06 -0.33
N MET A 269 12.96 -4.81 -1.33
CA MET A 269 12.19 -5.05 -2.57
C MET A 269 10.93 -5.87 -2.31
N ASN A 270 11.02 -6.91 -1.48
CA ASN A 270 9.86 -7.71 -1.10
C ASN A 270 8.76 -6.86 -0.42
N LEU A 271 9.15 -5.95 0.49
CA LEU A 271 8.22 -5.03 1.15
C LEU A 271 7.56 -4.09 0.15
N ALA A 272 8.34 -3.46 -0.73
CA ALA A 272 7.81 -2.50 -1.70
C ALA A 272 6.87 -3.16 -2.72
N ILE A 273 7.34 -4.22 -3.38
CA ILE A 273 6.58 -4.90 -4.46
C ILE A 273 5.42 -5.71 -3.86
N GLY A 274 5.65 -6.39 -2.72
CA GLY A 274 4.61 -7.15 -2.02
C GLY A 274 3.46 -6.26 -1.56
N SER A 275 3.76 -5.08 -1.00
CA SER A 275 2.75 -4.11 -0.58
C SER A 275 1.96 -3.55 -1.78
N ALA A 276 2.62 -3.21 -2.89
CA ALA A 276 1.93 -2.77 -4.11
C ALA A 276 1.02 -3.87 -4.69
N LEU A 277 1.52 -5.11 -4.76
CA LEU A 277 0.76 -6.24 -5.26
C LEU A 277 -0.45 -6.56 -4.37
N ALA A 278 -0.28 -6.51 -3.06
CA ALA A 278 -1.36 -6.67 -2.12
C ALA A 278 -2.38 -5.52 -2.23
N SER A 279 -1.93 -4.28 -2.46
CA SER A 279 -2.83 -3.12 -2.66
C SER A 279 -3.78 -3.36 -3.83
N ILE A 280 -3.34 -3.92 -4.95
CA ILE A 280 -4.25 -4.28 -6.05
C ILE A 280 -5.02 -5.56 -5.71
N GLY A 281 -4.31 -6.64 -5.33
CA GLY A 281 -4.86 -7.98 -5.19
C GLY A 281 -5.97 -8.11 -4.15
N LEU A 282 -5.95 -7.29 -3.10
CA LEU A 282 -6.97 -7.27 -2.05
C LEU A 282 -7.97 -6.13 -2.18
N THR A 283 -7.49 -4.94 -2.59
CA THR A 283 -8.36 -3.77 -2.66
C THR A 283 -9.41 -3.92 -3.77
N ILE A 284 -9.02 -4.42 -4.93
CA ILE A 284 -9.96 -4.57 -6.06
C ILE A 284 -11.11 -5.51 -5.73
N PRO A 285 -10.91 -6.73 -5.21
CA PRO A 285 -12.01 -7.60 -4.81
C PRO A 285 -12.98 -6.97 -3.80
N LEU A 286 -12.45 -6.24 -2.82
CA LEU A 286 -13.26 -5.61 -1.78
C LEU A 286 -14.02 -4.39 -2.31
N VAL A 287 -13.39 -3.55 -3.13
CA VAL A 287 -14.05 -2.39 -3.77
C VAL A 287 -15.12 -2.86 -4.73
N VAL A 288 -14.82 -3.85 -5.58
CA VAL A 288 -15.81 -4.41 -6.51
C VAL A 288 -17.00 -5.02 -5.76
N LEU A 289 -16.75 -5.77 -4.69
CA LEU A 289 -17.82 -6.31 -3.85
C LEU A 289 -18.70 -5.19 -3.28
N ALA A 290 -18.09 -4.12 -2.77
CA ALA A 290 -18.82 -2.97 -2.23
C ALA A 290 -19.63 -2.27 -3.34
N CYS A 291 -19.04 -2.04 -4.51
CA CYS A 291 -19.70 -1.36 -5.63
C CYS A 291 -20.89 -2.17 -6.16
N VAL A 292 -20.74 -3.48 -6.33
CA VAL A 292 -21.82 -4.37 -6.80
C VAL A 292 -22.94 -4.49 -5.77
N LEU A 293 -22.62 -4.59 -4.46
CA LEU A 293 -23.63 -4.70 -3.41
C LEU A 293 -24.40 -3.40 -3.14
N LEU A 294 -23.76 -2.26 -3.36
CA LEU A 294 -24.30 -0.93 -3.04
C LEU A 294 -24.71 -0.14 -4.28
N ASP A 295 -24.60 -0.74 -5.47
CA ASP A 295 -24.90 -0.12 -6.77
C ASP A 295 -24.16 1.23 -6.96
N LEU A 296 -22.83 1.21 -6.70
CA LEU A 296 -21.99 2.40 -6.76
C LEU A 296 -21.18 2.44 -8.07
N PRO A 297 -21.07 3.61 -8.72
CA PRO A 297 -20.27 3.75 -9.92
C PRO A 297 -18.77 3.55 -9.62
N LEU A 298 -18.06 2.81 -10.48
CA LEU A 298 -16.63 2.58 -10.37
C LEU A 298 -15.95 2.81 -11.72
N THR A 299 -15.02 3.76 -11.74
CA THR A 299 -14.18 4.06 -12.92
C THR A 299 -12.75 3.68 -12.60
N LEU A 300 -12.20 2.69 -13.32
CA LEU A 300 -10.87 2.15 -13.08
C LEU A 300 -9.85 2.56 -14.14
N GLY A 301 -10.31 2.92 -15.36
CA GLY A 301 -9.43 3.30 -16.47
C GLY A 301 -8.65 4.58 -16.18
N LEU A 302 -7.33 4.54 -16.40
CA LEU A 302 -6.42 5.67 -16.24
C LEU A 302 -6.51 6.65 -17.42
N GLU A 303 -6.10 7.89 -17.19
CA GLU A 303 -5.87 8.86 -18.25
C GLU A 303 -4.61 8.51 -19.06
N THR A 304 -4.52 8.96 -20.30
CA THR A 304 -3.42 8.63 -21.23
C THR A 304 -2.03 8.95 -20.67
N LYS A 305 -1.89 10.06 -19.93
CA LYS A 305 -0.62 10.45 -19.28
C LYS A 305 -0.19 9.42 -18.21
N ASP A 306 -1.16 8.95 -17.42
CA ASP A 306 -0.93 8.01 -16.32
C ASP A 306 -0.64 6.59 -16.83
N VAL A 307 -1.30 6.18 -17.93
CA VAL A 307 -0.97 4.95 -18.66
C VAL A 307 0.49 4.98 -19.14
N THR A 308 0.94 6.12 -19.69
CA THR A 308 2.31 6.27 -20.17
C THR A 308 3.33 6.17 -19.04
N LEU A 309 3.07 6.85 -17.90
CA LEU A 309 3.94 6.77 -16.72
C LEU A 309 3.96 5.36 -16.12
N LEU A 310 2.82 4.69 -16.08
CA LEU A 310 2.72 3.32 -15.58
C LEU A 310 3.49 2.34 -16.47
N ALA A 311 3.34 2.45 -17.78
CA ALA A 311 4.07 1.64 -18.75
C ALA A 311 5.58 1.86 -18.64
N LEU A 312 6.01 3.13 -18.52
CA LEU A 312 7.43 3.48 -18.32
C LEU A 312 7.95 2.92 -16.97
N THR A 313 7.14 2.96 -15.92
CA THR A 313 7.48 2.37 -14.63
C THR A 313 7.74 0.87 -14.74
N PHE A 314 6.89 0.12 -15.44
CA PHE A 314 7.09 -1.32 -15.61
C PHE A 314 8.25 -1.63 -16.56
N LEU A 315 8.49 -0.82 -17.59
CA LEU A 315 9.64 -0.98 -18.47
C LEU A 315 10.95 -0.77 -17.68
N VAL A 316 11.08 0.36 -16.99
CA VAL A 316 12.27 0.68 -16.19
C VAL A 316 12.46 -0.29 -15.04
N GLY A 317 11.37 -0.66 -14.35
CA GLY A 317 11.40 -1.63 -13.27
C GLY A 317 11.87 -3.01 -13.73
N SER A 318 11.42 -3.49 -14.91
CA SER A 318 11.90 -4.77 -15.46
C SER A 318 13.39 -4.74 -15.80
N ILE A 319 13.92 -3.63 -16.30
CA ILE A 319 15.37 -3.47 -16.55
C ILE A 319 16.14 -3.46 -15.23
N THR A 320 15.66 -2.68 -14.24
CA THR A 320 16.29 -2.58 -12.92
C THR A 320 16.32 -3.91 -12.21
N LEU A 321 15.16 -4.59 -12.13
CA LEU A 321 15.02 -5.85 -11.39
C LEU A 321 15.60 -7.05 -12.15
N GLY A 322 15.69 -6.99 -13.47
CA GLY A 322 16.27 -8.04 -14.29
C GLY A 322 17.80 -8.18 -14.18
N SER A 323 18.48 -7.18 -13.58
CA SER A 323 19.94 -7.20 -13.42
C SER A 323 20.43 -7.99 -12.19
N GLY A 324 19.59 -8.20 -11.17
CA GLY A 324 19.94 -8.85 -9.89
C GLY A 324 20.89 -8.04 -9.01
N ARG A 325 21.33 -6.87 -9.48
CA ARG A 325 22.20 -5.94 -8.77
C ARG A 325 21.82 -4.50 -9.08
N THR A 326 22.06 -3.60 -8.15
CA THR A 326 21.65 -2.20 -8.29
C THR A 326 22.72 -1.24 -7.82
N ASN A 327 22.64 -0.02 -8.35
CA ASN A 327 23.50 1.08 -7.98
C ASN A 327 22.70 2.40 -7.87
N VAL A 328 23.39 3.48 -7.53
CA VAL A 328 22.81 4.83 -7.34
C VAL A 328 22.02 5.31 -8.57
N MET A 329 22.47 5.00 -9.79
CA MET A 329 21.83 5.48 -11.02
C MET A 329 20.41 4.93 -11.18
N GLN A 330 20.20 3.65 -10.88
CA GLN A 330 18.87 3.04 -10.93
C GLN A 330 17.92 3.68 -9.91
N GLY A 331 18.41 3.96 -8.69
CA GLY A 331 17.65 4.70 -7.69
C GLY A 331 17.24 6.10 -8.16
N ALA A 332 18.17 6.83 -8.78
CA ALA A 332 17.90 8.16 -9.33
C ALA A 332 16.85 8.13 -10.45
N ILE A 333 16.91 7.15 -11.37
CA ILE A 333 15.93 6.98 -12.45
C ILE A 333 14.52 6.78 -11.87
N HIS A 334 14.35 5.89 -10.90
CA HIS A 334 13.06 5.66 -10.25
C HIS A 334 12.54 6.91 -9.53
N LEU A 335 13.40 7.68 -8.86
CA LEU A 335 13.01 8.93 -8.20
C LEU A 335 12.61 10.02 -9.20
N VAL A 336 13.23 10.08 -10.38
CA VAL A 336 12.79 10.98 -11.45
C VAL A 336 11.38 10.60 -11.93
N LEU A 337 11.08 9.31 -12.11
CA LEU A 337 9.74 8.84 -12.44
C LEU A 337 8.73 9.20 -11.34
N PHE A 338 9.10 9.03 -10.08
CA PHE A 338 8.25 9.38 -8.95
C PHE A 338 7.97 10.90 -8.90
N THR A 339 8.98 11.72 -9.04
CA THR A 339 8.81 13.19 -9.05
C THR A 339 8.04 13.66 -10.27
N SER A 340 8.21 13.01 -11.43
CA SER A 340 7.40 13.27 -12.63
C SER A 340 5.93 12.93 -12.40
N PHE A 341 5.64 11.78 -11.77
CA PHE A 341 4.28 11.41 -11.38
C PHE A 341 3.65 12.48 -10.48
N LEU A 342 4.34 12.90 -9.41
CA LEU A 342 3.83 13.92 -8.49
C LEU A 342 3.59 15.25 -9.20
N PHE A 343 4.55 15.69 -10.01
CA PHE A 343 4.47 16.96 -10.74
C PHE A 343 3.32 16.96 -11.75
N LEU A 344 3.22 15.91 -12.58
CA LEU A 344 2.17 15.80 -13.60
C LEU A 344 0.78 15.51 -13.01
N THR A 345 0.68 15.10 -11.76
CA THR A 345 -0.61 15.03 -11.06
C THR A 345 -1.03 16.41 -10.56
N LEU A 346 -0.09 17.26 -10.14
CA LEU A 346 -0.38 18.61 -9.65
C LEU A 346 -0.57 19.60 -10.81
N VAL A 347 0.13 19.40 -11.92
CA VAL A 347 0.10 20.23 -13.14
C VAL A 347 -0.20 19.31 -14.32
N PRO A 348 -1.48 18.96 -14.54
CA PRO A 348 -1.89 17.98 -15.54
C PRO A 348 -1.77 18.50 -16.98
#